data_b90c5aca02d6e93feff371dd5f482035
#
_entry.id   b90c5aca02d6e93feff371dd5f482035
#
_cell.length_a   1.000
_cell.length_b   1.000
_cell.length_c   1.000
_cell.angle_alpha   90.00
_cell.angle_beta   90.00
_cell.angle_gamma   90.00
#
_symmetry.space_group_name_H-M   'P 1'
#
loop_
_entity.id
_entity.type
_entity.pdbx_description
1 polymer ?
#
loop_
_entity_poly.entity_id
_entity_poly.type
_entity_poly.pdbx_seq_one_letter_code
_entity_poly.pdbx_strand_id
1 'polypeptide(L)'
;MPINFQNIESIAVSLSVIASLYIFWRTPKYANIKERYEKLIFPLFCLIEPYIFKDYSKAPTDKVIQLIKDNAIYAGSRINEYTYYSNENSNQYNFNLLCRRIYHEYNVCSFILGLKTHSLSYRLNRKQYQSKFLLIAYMLGNILLLLIGIIFSLILISALLFITQRLMGI
;
A
#
# COMPACT_ATOMS: atom_id res chain seq x y z
N MET A 1 44.82 -6.45 9.05
CA MET A 1 44.53 -7.28 7.86
C MET A 1 44.29 -6.35 6.68
N PRO A 2 45.06 -6.42 5.60
CA PRO A 2 44.80 -5.59 4.42
C PRO A 2 43.46 -6.00 3.81
N ILE A 3 42.61 -5.01 3.56
CA ILE A 3 41.33 -5.20 2.89
C ILE A 3 41.66 -5.60 1.45
N ASN A 4 41.29 -6.82 1.06
CA ASN A 4 41.55 -7.30 -0.28
C ASN A 4 40.54 -6.63 -1.25
N PHE A 5 40.99 -5.70 -2.08
CA PHE A 5 40.17 -4.96 -3.05
C PHE A 5 39.38 -5.88 -3.99
N GLN A 6 39.92 -7.05 -4.35
CA GLN A 6 39.22 -8.06 -5.15
C GLN A 6 37.94 -8.57 -4.48
N ASN A 7 37.91 -8.67 -3.15
CA ASN A 7 36.71 -9.09 -2.43
C ASN A 7 35.63 -7.99 -2.47
N ILE A 8 36.03 -6.73 -2.47
CA ILE A 8 35.08 -5.59 -2.56
C ILE A 8 34.43 -5.54 -3.93
N GLU A 9 35.21 -5.72 -5.01
CA GLU A 9 34.68 -5.76 -6.38
C GLU A 9 33.70 -6.93 -6.58
N SER A 10 34.03 -8.11 -6.10
CA SER A 10 33.15 -9.29 -6.22
C SER A 10 31.84 -9.10 -5.46
N ILE A 11 31.86 -8.46 -4.27
CA ILE A 11 30.67 -8.12 -3.51
C ILE A 11 29.82 -7.08 -4.25
N ALA A 12 30.44 -6.04 -4.81
CA ALA A 12 29.74 -5.00 -5.57
C ALA A 12 29.06 -5.58 -6.81
N VAL A 13 29.74 -6.45 -7.56
CA VAL A 13 29.17 -7.15 -8.72
C VAL A 13 28.00 -8.04 -8.28
N SER A 14 28.13 -8.81 -7.21
CA SER A 14 27.07 -9.66 -6.70
C SER A 14 25.83 -8.87 -6.28
N LEU A 15 26.02 -7.74 -5.60
CA LEU A 15 24.93 -6.82 -5.22
C LEU A 15 24.24 -6.20 -6.44
N SER A 16 25.01 -5.82 -7.48
CA SER A 16 24.45 -5.27 -8.70
C SER A 16 23.58 -6.28 -9.47
N VAL A 17 24.01 -7.53 -9.52
CA VAL A 17 23.24 -8.64 -10.13
C VAL A 17 21.95 -8.87 -9.36
N ILE A 18 22.00 -8.95 -8.02
CA ILE A 18 20.83 -9.13 -7.18
C ILE A 18 19.85 -7.97 -7.35
N ALA A 19 20.34 -6.73 -7.36
CA ALA A 19 19.51 -5.54 -7.59
C ALA A 19 18.85 -5.56 -8.98
N SER A 20 19.59 -5.94 -10.02
CA SER A 20 19.07 -6.05 -11.40
C SER A 20 17.98 -7.13 -11.51
N LEU A 21 18.19 -8.29 -10.90
CA LEU A 21 17.19 -9.36 -10.85
C LEU A 21 15.93 -8.93 -10.08
N TYR A 22 16.09 -8.22 -8.97
CA TYR A 22 14.97 -7.69 -8.20
C TYR A 22 14.16 -6.67 -9.01
N ILE A 23 14.81 -5.73 -9.70
CA ILE A 23 14.17 -4.74 -10.56
C ILE A 23 13.42 -5.44 -11.70
N PHE A 24 14.07 -6.38 -12.39
CA PHE A 24 13.46 -7.14 -13.48
C PHE A 24 12.20 -7.91 -13.04
N TRP A 25 12.23 -8.53 -11.87
CA TRP A 25 11.09 -9.26 -11.33
C TRP A 25 9.96 -8.34 -10.85
N ARG A 26 10.29 -7.15 -10.36
CA ARG A 26 9.32 -6.19 -9.80
C ARG A 26 8.62 -5.34 -10.87
N THR A 27 9.32 -4.99 -11.94
CA THR A 27 8.82 -4.06 -12.98
C THR A 27 7.48 -4.49 -13.60
N PRO A 28 7.29 -5.72 -14.09
CA PRO A 28 6.02 -6.13 -14.69
C PRO A 28 4.87 -6.14 -13.66
N LYS A 29 5.14 -6.50 -12.42
CA LYS A 29 4.13 -6.45 -11.34
C LYS A 29 3.69 -5.02 -11.07
N TYR A 30 4.63 -4.07 -11.06
CA TYR A 30 4.33 -2.66 -10.85
C TYR A 30 3.48 -2.10 -11.99
N ALA A 31 3.79 -2.41 -13.25
CA ALA A 31 3.02 -2.00 -14.42
C ALA A 31 1.56 -2.53 -14.34
N ASN A 32 1.39 -3.80 -14.02
CA ASN A 32 0.07 -4.41 -13.86
C ASN A 32 -0.74 -3.78 -12.72
N ILE A 33 -0.08 -3.47 -11.59
CA ILE A 33 -0.74 -2.80 -10.45
C ILE A 33 -1.14 -1.38 -10.85
N LYS A 34 -0.30 -0.65 -11.58
CA LYS A 34 -0.60 0.69 -12.07
C LYS A 34 -1.80 0.69 -12.99
N GLU A 35 -1.82 -0.19 -13.99
CA GLU A 35 -2.93 -0.31 -14.93
C GLU A 35 -4.24 -0.69 -14.23
N ARG A 36 -4.19 -1.67 -13.33
CA ARG A 36 -5.33 -2.06 -12.49
C ARG A 36 -5.84 -0.89 -11.63
N TYR A 37 -4.92 -0.12 -11.05
CA TYR A 37 -5.26 1.05 -10.25
C TYR A 37 -5.99 2.10 -11.08
N GLU A 38 -5.44 2.47 -12.25
CA GLU A 38 -5.97 3.53 -13.10
C GLU A 38 -7.32 3.14 -13.73
N LYS A 39 -7.44 1.89 -14.22
CA LYS A 39 -8.64 1.44 -14.95
C LYS A 39 -9.80 0.99 -14.06
N LEU A 40 -9.51 0.48 -12.86
CA LEU A 40 -10.56 -0.08 -12.01
C LEU A 40 -10.58 0.52 -10.62
N ILE A 41 -9.47 0.41 -9.86
CA ILE A 41 -9.51 0.65 -8.41
C ILE A 41 -9.76 2.12 -8.08
N PHE A 42 -9.08 3.04 -8.74
CA PHE A 42 -9.25 4.47 -8.52
C PHE A 42 -10.65 4.98 -8.94
N PRO A 43 -11.19 4.65 -10.13
CA PRO A 43 -12.56 5.00 -10.49
C PRO A 43 -13.61 4.43 -9.53
N LEU A 44 -13.46 3.17 -9.08
CA LEU A 44 -14.34 2.58 -8.07
C LEU A 44 -14.24 3.32 -6.74
N PHE A 45 -13.02 3.63 -6.30
CA PHE A 45 -12.80 4.40 -5.08
C PHE A 45 -13.52 5.76 -5.14
N CYS A 46 -13.44 6.50 -6.25
CA CYS A 46 -14.11 7.78 -6.42
C CYS A 46 -15.64 7.66 -6.28
N LEU A 47 -16.24 6.54 -6.72
CA LEU A 47 -17.68 6.30 -6.56
C LEU A 47 -18.10 6.03 -5.12
N ILE A 48 -17.26 5.36 -4.33
CA ILE A 48 -17.59 4.97 -2.96
C ILE A 48 -17.02 5.92 -1.90
N GLU A 49 -16.05 6.78 -2.25
CA GLU A 49 -15.32 7.65 -1.33
C GLU A 49 -16.22 8.46 -0.39
N PRO A 50 -17.32 9.10 -0.83
CA PRO A 50 -18.19 9.87 0.04
C PRO A 50 -18.88 9.04 1.14
N TYR A 51 -18.98 7.72 0.94
CA TYR A 51 -19.72 6.78 1.78
C TYR A 51 -18.81 5.90 2.67
N ILE A 52 -17.49 6.03 2.55
CA ILE A 52 -16.53 5.22 3.30
C ILE A 52 -16.73 5.40 4.81
N PHE A 53 -16.91 4.27 5.51
CA PHE A 53 -17.24 4.18 6.94
C PHE A 53 -18.53 4.88 7.38
N LYS A 54 -19.41 5.20 6.43
CA LYS A 54 -20.74 5.73 6.66
C LYS A 54 -21.79 4.71 6.24
N ASP A 55 -22.72 5.14 5.44
CA ASP A 55 -23.80 4.31 4.94
C ASP A 55 -23.62 4.03 3.44
N TYR A 56 -23.12 2.83 3.12
CA TYR A 56 -22.92 2.41 1.74
C TYR A 56 -24.23 2.16 0.98
N SER A 57 -25.39 2.13 1.65
CA SER A 57 -26.68 1.98 0.96
C SER A 57 -26.98 3.14 0.02
N LYS A 58 -26.37 4.29 0.28
CA LYS A 58 -26.49 5.50 -0.55
C LYS A 58 -25.50 5.59 -1.70
N ALA A 59 -24.55 4.64 -1.78
CA ALA A 59 -23.60 4.61 -2.87
C ALA A 59 -24.28 4.15 -4.17
N PRO A 60 -23.78 4.57 -5.35
CA PRO A 60 -24.37 4.22 -6.63
C PRO A 60 -24.05 2.77 -7.01
N THR A 61 -24.76 1.82 -6.40
CA THR A 61 -24.54 0.36 -6.53
C THR A 61 -24.44 -0.07 -7.96
N ASP A 62 -25.39 0.34 -8.81
CA ASP A 62 -25.44 -0.07 -10.24
C ASP A 62 -24.19 0.39 -10.99
N LYS A 63 -23.73 1.62 -10.74
CA LYS A 63 -22.51 2.16 -11.38
C LYS A 63 -21.26 1.41 -10.92
N VAL A 64 -21.18 1.05 -9.62
CA VAL A 64 -20.07 0.28 -9.07
C VAL A 64 -20.02 -1.11 -9.71
N ILE A 65 -21.15 -1.81 -9.76
CA ILE A 65 -21.26 -3.15 -10.36
C ILE A 65 -20.95 -3.10 -11.85
N GLN A 66 -21.50 -2.12 -12.58
CA GLN A 66 -21.28 -1.98 -14.01
C GLN A 66 -19.78 -1.74 -14.31
N LEU A 67 -19.14 -0.83 -13.57
CA LEU A 67 -17.72 -0.55 -13.75
C LEU A 67 -16.83 -1.77 -13.49
N ILE A 68 -17.19 -2.64 -12.53
CA ILE A 68 -16.48 -3.90 -12.29
C ILE A 68 -16.68 -4.87 -13.44
N LYS A 69 -17.90 -4.99 -13.96
CA LYS A 69 -18.21 -5.87 -15.12
C LYS A 69 -17.43 -5.43 -16.36
N ASP A 70 -17.41 -4.14 -16.65
CA ASP A 70 -16.71 -3.56 -17.81
C ASP A 70 -15.19 -3.75 -17.73
N ASN A 71 -14.66 -3.86 -16.50
CA ASN A 71 -13.23 -4.00 -16.23
C ASN A 71 -12.89 -5.30 -15.47
N ALA A 72 -13.64 -6.38 -15.72
CA ALA A 72 -13.53 -7.64 -14.97
C ALA A 72 -12.13 -8.27 -15.00
N ILE A 73 -11.35 -8.03 -16.06
CA ILE A 73 -9.97 -8.52 -16.20
C ILE A 73 -9.04 -7.94 -15.11
N TYR A 74 -9.33 -6.75 -14.61
CA TYR A 74 -8.57 -6.07 -13.55
C TYR A 74 -9.13 -6.35 -12.15
N ALA A 75 -10.32 -6.93 -12.05
CA ALA A 75 -10.94 -7.29 -10.79
C ALA A 75 -10.27 -8.53 -10.21
N GLY A 76 -9.83 -8.47 -8.97
CA GLY A 76 -9.35 -9.66 -8.26
C GLY A 76 -10.50 -10.58 -7.88
N SER A 77 -10.21 -11.85 -7.61
CA SER A 77 -11.22 -12.88 -7.29
C SER A 77 -12.24 -12.44 -6.23
N ARG A 78 -11.80 -11.79 -5.16
CA ARG A 78 -12.68 -11.31 -4.08
C ARG A 78 -13.61 -10.17 -4.51
N ILE A 79 -13.15 -9.27 -5.39
CA ILE A 79 -14.02 -8.21 -5.93
C ILE A 79 -15.10 -8.84 -6.80
N ASN A 80 -14.72 -9.77 -7.67
CA ASN A 80 -15.66 -10.50 -8.52
C ASN A 80 -16.68 -11.31 -7.69
N GLU A 81 -16.24 -12.00 -6.67
CA GLU A 81 -17.08 -12.77 -5.75
C GLU A 81 -18.13 -11.89 -5.06
N TYR A 82 -17.71 -10.80 -4.42
CA TYR A 82 -18.65 -9.89 -3.76
C TYR A 82 -19.58 -9.17 -4.76
N THR A 83 -19.11 -8.91 -5.96
CA THR A 83 -19.94 -8.32 -7.03
C THR A 83 -21.04 -9.31 -7.45
N TYR A 84 -20.70 -10.58 -7.62
CA TYR A 84 -21.65 -11.63 -7.94
C TYR A 84 -22.75 -11.71 -6.87
N TYR A 85 -22.38 -11.88 -5.61
CA TYR A 85 -23.35 -11.97 -4.49
C TYR A 85 -24.15 -10.68 -4.26
N SER A 86 -23.59 -9.52 -4.57
CA SER A 86 -24.30 -8.25 -4.44
C SER A 86 -25.37 -8.09 -5.53
N ASN A 87 -25.09 -8.61 -6.73
CA ASN A 87 -25.98 -8.51 -7.87
C ASN A 87 -27.14 -9.52 -7.80
N GLU A 88 -26.88 -10.78 -7.41
CA GLU A 88 -27.91 -11.82 -7.37
C GLU A 88 -28.96 -11.64 -6.28
N ASN A 89 -28.54 -11.19 -5.11
CA ASN A 89 -29.42 -11.18 -3.93
C ASN A 89 -29.84 -9.78 -3.48
N SER A 90 -29.44 -8.71 -4.21
CA SER A 90 -29.60 -7.31 -3.75
C SER A 90 -29.16 -7.12 -2.29
N ASN A 91 -28.17 -7.91 -1.85
CA ASN A 91 -27.80 -8.02 -0.46
C ASN A 91 -26.88 -6.87 -0.06
N GLN A 92 -27.43 -5.92 0.69
CA GLN A 92 -26.71 -4.76 1.22
C GLN A 92 -25.44 -5.15 2.00
N TYR A 93 -25.46 -6.30 2.69
CA TYR A 93 -24.30 -6.78 3.44
C TYR A 93 -23.12 -7.09 2.50
N ASN A 94 -23.38 -7.80 1.40
CA ASN A 94 -22.34 -8.13 0.42
C ASN A 94 -21.82 -6.88 -0.30
N PHE A 95 -22.70 -5.93 -0.59
CA PHE A 95 -22.29 -4.64 -1.14
C PHE A 95 -21.40 -3.84 -0.18
N ASN A 96 -21.69 -3.86 1.11
CA ASN A 96 -20.84 -3.25 2.13
C ASN A 96 -19.46 -3.91 2.18
N LEU A 97 -19.38 -5.25 2.04
CA LEU A 97 -18.11 -5.98 1.96
C LEU A 97 -17.34 -5.62 0.69
N LEU A 98 -18.02 -5.51 -0.45
CA LEU A 98 -17.44 -5.05 -1.71
C LEU A 98 -16.82 -3.66 -1.57
N CYS A 99 -17.55 -2.69 -1.01
CA CYS A 99 -17.04 -1.33 -0.80
C CYS A 99 -15.82 -1.30 0.12
N ARG A 100 -15.83 -2.08 1.21
CA ARG A 100 -14.67 -2.23 2.10
C ARG A 100 -13.48 -2.85 1.37
N ARG A 101 -13.72 -3.82 0.51
CA ARG A 101 -12.66 -4.45 -0.27
C ARG A 101 -12.05 -3.50 -1.29
N ILE A 102 -12.87 -2.71 -2.00
CA ILE A 102 -12.41 -1.68 -2.92
C ILE A 102 -11.54 -0.67 -2.17
N TYR A 103 -11.97 -0.22 -1.00
CA TYR A 103 -11.19 0.71 -0.17
C TYR A 103 -9.84 0.11 0.26
N HIS A 104 -9.82 -1.15 0.65
CA HIS A 104 -8.57 -1.85 0.99
C HIS A 104 -7.63 -1.92 -0.22
N GLU A 105 -8.13 -2.36 -1.38
CA GLU A 105 -7.35 -2.44 -2.62
C GLU A 105 -6.80 -1.08 -3.05
N TYR A 106 -7.60 -0.02 -2.90
CA TYR A 106 -7.14 1.34 -3.15
C TYR A 106 -5.93 1.71 -2.29
N ASN A 107 -6.00 1.45 -0.98
CA ASN A 107 -4.88 1.76 -0.08
C ASN A 107 -3.63 0.94 -0.43
N VAL A 108 -3.79 -0.36 -0.72
CA VAL A 108 -2.67 -1.25 -1.08
C VAL A 108 -2.03 -0.80 -2.39
N CYS A 109 -2.82 -0.58 -3.45
CA CYS A 109 -2.30 -0.13 -4.73
C CYS A 109 -1.62 1.24 -4.61
N SER A 110 -2.24 2.20 -3.92
CA SER A 110 -1.67 3.53 -3.69
C SER A 110 -0.34 3.46 -2.94
N PHE A 111 -0.23 2.60 -1.92
CA PHE A 111 1.02 2.38 -1.19
C PHE A 111 2.12 1.81 -2.08
N ILE A 112 1.82 0.77 -2.87
CA ILE A 112 2.79 0.15 -3.77
C ILE A 112 3.26 1.13 -4.86
N LEU A 113 2.34 1.96 -5.37
CA LEU A 113 2.62 2.97 -6.40
C LEU A 113 3.29 4.24 -5.85
N GLY A 114 3.47 4.35 -4.52
CA GLY A 114 4.02 5.55 -3.89
C GLY A 114 3.11 6.78 -3.99
N LEU A 115 1.81 6.59 -4.22
CA LEU A 115 0.84 7.66 -4.33
C LEU A 115 0.46 8.17 -2.94
N LYS A 116 0.28 9.49 -2.83
CA LYS A 116 -0.22 10.10 -1.59
C LYS A 116 -1.67 9.69 -1.37
N THR A 117 -1.92 8.95 -0.32
CA THR A 117 -3.28 8.70 0.17
C THR A 117 -3.83 9.94 0.87
N HIS A 118 -5.13 9.97 1.13
CA HIS A 118 -5.76 11.09 1.85
C HIS A 118 -5.08 11.33 3.20
N SER A 119 -4.77 12.59 3.48
CA SER A 119 -4.18 12.98 4.76
C SER A 119 -5.08 12.62 5.94
N LEU A 120 -4.48 12.46 7.11
CA LEU A 120 -5.21 12.20 8.34
C LEU A 120 -6.27 13.29 8.62
N SER A 121 -5.90 14.57 8.39
CA SER A 121 -6.82 15.71 8.50
C SER A 121 -8.04 15.57 7.59
N TYR A 122 -7.84 15.18 6.34
CA TYR A 122 -8.93 14.96 5.39
C TYR A 122 -9.86 13.84 5.89
N ARG A 123 -9.31 12.72 6.33
CA ARG A 123 -10.08 11.58 6.85
C ARG A 123 -10.87 11.94 8.11
N LEU A 124 -10.29 12.75 9.00
CA LEU A 124 -10.97 13.27 10.19
C LEU A 124 -12.14 14.18 9.83
N ASN A 125 -11.91 15.16 8.96
CA ASN A 125 -12.95 16.11 8.53
C ASN A 125 -14.12 15.42 7.82
N ARG A 126 -13.84 14.38 7.03
CA ARG A 126 -14.84 13.58 6.31
C ARG A 126 -15.45 12.46 7.17
N LYS A 127 -14.99 12.27 8.42
CA LYS A 127 -15.42 11.16 9.32
C LYS A 127 -15.19 9.78 8.68
N GLN A 128 -14.09 9.63 7.93
CA GLN A 128 -13.73 8.40 7.23
C GLN A 128 -12.88 7.49 8.12
N TYR A 129 -13.44 7.05 9.24
CA TYR A 129 -12.80 6.11 10.17
C TYR A 129 -13.84 5.19 10.81
N GLN A 130 -13.46 3.95 11.02
CA GLN A 130 -14.34 2.93 11.58
C GLN A 130 -14.67 3.18 13.07
N SER A 131 -13.67 3.59 13.85
CA SER A 131 -13.84 3.99 15.24
C SER A 131 -12.76 5.00 15.64
N LYS A 132 -13.07 5.87 16.63
CA LYS A 132 -12.09 6.82 17.17
C LYS A 132 -10.89 6.10 17.80
N PHE A 133 -11.13 4.96 18.45
CA PHE A 133 -10.09 4.15 19.06
C PHE A 133 -9.10 3.62 18.02
N LEU A 134 -9.58 3.03 16.92
CA LEU A 134 -8.73 2.56 15.83
C LEU A 134 -7.92 3.68 15.19
N LEU A 135 -8.49 4.87 15.09
CA LEU A 135 -7.77 6.04 14.59
C LEU A 135 -6.61 6.42 15.52
N ILE A 136 -6.87 6.49 16.84
CA ILE A 136 -5.83 6.79 17.85
C ILE A 136 -4.75 5.70 17.83
N ALA A 137 -5.12 4.43 17.81
CA ALA A 137 -4.18 3.32 17.73
C ALA A 137 -3.31 3.40 16.48
N TYR A 138 -3.88 3.75 15.33
CA TYR A 138 -3.13 3.97 14.09
C TYR A 138 -2.15 5.14 14.20
N MET A 139 -2.55 6.26 14.83
CA MET A 139 -1.66 7.41 15.06
C MET A 139 -0.49 7.03 15.97
N LEU A 140 -0.76 6.35 17.09
CA LEU A 140 0.26 5.90 18.02
C LEU A 140 1.21 4.90 17.36
N GLY A 141 0.70 3.97 16.55
CA GLY A 141 1.51 3.02 15.77
C GLY A 141 2.48 3.72 14.80
N ASN A 142 2.02 4.75 14.09
CA ASN A 142 2.89 5.52 13.19
C ASN A 142 3.98 6.30 13.95
N ILE A 143 3.65 6.88 15.11
CA ILE A 143 4.63 7.56 15.97
C ILE A 143 5.68 6.57 16.46
N LEU A 144 5.26 5.39 16.91
CA LEU A 144 6.15 4.34 17.38
C LEU A 144 7.10 3.86 16.27
N LEU A 145 6.60 3.64 15.06
CA LEU A 145 7.41 3.26 13.90
C LEU A 145 8.45 4.33 13.55
N LEU A 146 8.08 5.60 13.64
CA LEU A 146 9.00 6.72 13.42
C LEU A 146 10.11 6.73 14.46
N LEU A 147 9.77 6.54 15.75
CA LEU A 147 10.75 6.45 16.85
C LEU A 147 11.72 5.28 16.66
N ILE A 148 11.21 4.10 16.29
CA ILE A 148 12.03 2.92 15.98
C ILE A 148 12.98 3.23 14.82
N GLY A 149 12.50 3.88 13.76
CA GLY A 149 13.33 4.30 12.63
C GLY A 149 14.45 5.25 13.02
N ILE A 150 14.20 6.22 13.89
CA ILE A 150 15.21 7.14 14.42
C ILE A 150 16.26 6.39 15.23
N ILE A 151 15.85 5.52 16.17
CA ILE A 151 16.76 4.72 16.99
C ILE A 151 17.64 3.85 16.12
N PHE A 152 17.06 3.17 15.12
CA PHE A 152 17.82 2.32 14.20
C PHE A 152 18.84 3.13 13.40
N SER A 153 18.48 4.32 12.93
CA SER A 153 19.39 5.22 12.21
C SER A 153 20.56 5.68 13.09
N LEU A 154 20.31 5.99 14.36
CA LEU A 154 21.36 6.37 15.32
C LEU A 154 22.33 5.22 15.59
N ILE A 155 21.83 3.99 15.74
CA ILE A 155 22.67 2.79 15.92
C ILE A 155 23.55 2.58 14.68
N LEU A 156 22.99 2.74 13.48
CA LEU A 156 23.73 2.58 12.22
C LEU A 156 24.84 3.61 12.07
N ILE A 157 24.57 4.88 12.41
CA ILE A 157 25.56 5.96 12.40
C ILE A 157 26.65 5.68 13.42
N SER A 158 26.32 5.29 14.66
CA SER A 158 27.31 4.98 15.69
C SER A 158 28.20 3.79 15.29
N ALA A 159 27.63 2.75 14.68
CA ALA A 159 28.39 1.62 14.16
C ALA A 159 29.36 2.02 13.04
N LEU A 160 28.91 2.87 12.11
CA LEU A 160 29.76 3.40 11.04
C LEU A 160 30.93 4.24 11.61
N LEU A 161 30.66 5.12 12.58
CA LEU A 161 31.69 5.92 13.24
C LEU A 161 32.72 5.03 13.96
N PHE A 162 32.27 4.00 14.66
CA PHE A 162 33.15 3.04 15.32
C PHE A 162 34.05 2.30 14.32
N ILE A 163 33.52 1.87 13.19
CA ILE A 163 34.28 1.21 12.12
C ILE A 163 35.30 2.17 11.52
N THR A 164 34.92 3.41 11.24
CA THR A 164 35.84 4.40 10.65
C THR A 164 36.98 4.77 11.62
N GLN A 165 36.71 4.94 12.92
CA GLN A 165 37.74 5.16 13.93
C GLN A 165 38.72 3.99 13.98
N ARG A 166 38.23 2.76 13.97
CA ARG A 166 39.07 1.57 13.97
C ARG A 166 39.94 1.39 12.71
N LEU A 167 39.44 1.84 11.56
CA LEU A 167 40.18 1.83 10.30
C LEU A 167 41.26 2.91 10.23
N MET A 168 41.02 4.06 10.84
CA MET A 168 41.98 5.18 10.89
C MET A 168 43.03 5.04 12.01
N GLY A 169 42.93 4.03 12.85
CA GLY A 169 43.91 3.76 13.93
C GLY A 169 43.83 4.74 15.10
N ILE A 170 42.68 5.41 15.26
CA ILE A 170 42.39 6.32 16.35
C ILE A 170 41.55 5.59 17.40
#